data_8d5951b76a03bee94a3cfa75adfaada0
#
_entry.id   8d5951b76a03bee94a3cfa75adfaada0
#
_cell.length_a   1.000
_cell.length_b   1.000
_cell.length_c   1.000
_cell.angle_alpha   90.00
_cell.angle_beta   90.00
_cell.angle_gamma   90.00
#
_symmetry.space_group_name_H-M   'P 1'
#
loop_
_entity.id
_entity.type
_entity.pdbx_description
1 polymer ?
#
loop_
_entity_poly.entity_id
_entity_poly.type
_entity_poly.pdbx_seq_one_letter_code
_entity_poly.pdbx_strand_id
1 'polypeptide(L)'
;MPTEPEKEPMPAGSLQAKPRIVLDTNVIVSAILFKGQAIRSVLTRALNDHCVVFSQATWDELATVLQRSGFDKTMPLGSRLLVLAELATRVEIVAVTSVVSDCRDPKDNKFLALALDAGAGMIVTGDADLLALHPWRGVRICLPAGF
;
A
#
# COMPACT_ATOMS: atom_id res chain seq x y z
N MET A 1 33.94 -15.66 -20.27
CA MET A 1 33.61 -15.45 -20.12
C MET A 1 32.84 -15.23 -19.55
N PRO A 2 32.85 -15.17 -19.40
CA PRO A 2 32.12 -14.89 -18.93
C PRO A 2 31.20 -14.53 -18.52
N THR A 3 31.11 -14.41 -18.63
CA THR A 3 30.33 -14.09 -18.44
C THR A 3 29.41 -13.85 -18.04
N GLU A 4 29.41 -13.71 -18.10
CA GLU A 4 28.68 -13.42 -17.98
C GLU A 4 27.68 -13.43 -17.47
N PRO A 5 27.74 -13.60 -17.47
CA PRO A 5 26.79 -13.51 -17.16
C PRO A 5 25.86 -13.29 -16.58
N GLU A 6 26.10 -13.20 -16.65
CA GLU A 6 25.47 -12.93 -16.32
C GLU A 6 24.57 -12.54 -15.86
N LYS A 7 24.77 -12.53 -16.01
CA LYS A 7 24.09 -12.04 -15.88
C LYS A 7 23.27 -11.87 -15.39
N GLU A 8 23.36 -11.90 -15.39
CA GLU A 8 22.78 -11.63 -15.16
C GLU A 8 21.90 -11.52 -14.66
N PRO A 9 21.90 -11.68 -14.68
CA PRO A 9 21.04 -11.43 -14.40
C PRO A 9 20.27 -11.11 -13.85
N MET A 10 20.41 -10.87 -13.85
CA MET A 10 19.87 -10.42 -13.60
C MET A 10 19.20 -10.20 -13.33
N PRO A 11 19.47 -10.11 -13.40
CA PRO A 11 18.81 -9.69 -13.24
C PRO A 11 17.75 -9.66 -13.43
N ALA A 12 18.02 -9.89 -13.77
CA ALA A 12 16.71 -10.08 -14.35
C ALA A 12 15.60 -9.77 -13.38
N GLY A 13 15.74 -10.19 -12.19
CA GLY A 13 14.76 -9.88 -11.18
C GLY A 13 14.51 -8.41 -11.08
N SER A 14 15.58 -7.65 -11.12
CA SER A 14 15.47 -6.20 -11.14
C SER A 14 14.76 -5.76 -12.41
N LEU A 15 14.98 -6.46 -13.49
CA LEU A 15 14.26 -6.19 -14.72
C LEU A 15 12.78 -6.44 -14.54
N GLN A 16 12.44 -7.17 -13.51
CA GLN A 16 11.07 -7.51 -13.20
C GLN A 16 10.64 -6.88 -11.90
N ALA A 17 11.05 -5.63 -11.76
CA ALA A 17 10.57 -4.84 -10.64
C ALA A 17 9.05 -4.94 -10.60
N LYS A 18 8.54 -5.31 -9.44
CA LYS A 18 7.11 -5.46 -9.27
C LYS A 18 6.43 -4.10 -9.39
N PRO A 19 5.24 -4.05 -9.98
CA PRO A 19 4.52 -2.79 -10.09
C PRO A 19 4.21 -2.23 -8.71
N ARG A 20 4.35 -0.92 -8.58
CA ARG A 20 4.08 -0.24 -7.32
C ARG A 20 2.59 -0.06 -7.13
N ILE A 21 2.15 -0.25 -5.90
CA ILE A 21 0.75 -0.17 -5.53
C ILE A 21 0.61 0.60 -4.21
N VAL A 22 -0.46 1.38 -4.11
CA VAL A 22 -0.84 2.08 -2.89
C VAL A 22 -2.06 1.40 -2.31
N LEU A 23 -2.02 1.06 -1.03
CA LEU A 23 -3.16 0.52 -0.30
C LEU A 23 -3.64 1.57 0.69
N ASP A 24 -4.94 1.86 0.65
CA ASP A 24 -5.56 2.73 1.64
C ASP A 24 -5.39 2.12 3.04
N THR A 25 -5.20 2.97 4.03
CA THR A 25 -5.03 2.56 5.43
C THR A 25 -6.13 1.59 5.87
N ASN A 26 -7.38 1.87 5.55
CA ASN A 26 -8.49 1.03 5.99
C ASN A 26 -8.49 -0.35 5.33
N VAL A 27 -7.96 -0.47 4.13
CA VAL A 27 -7.80 -1.77 3.47
C VAL A 27 -6.81 -2.63 4.26
N ILE A 28 -5.69 -2.04 4.66
CA ILE A 28 -4.65 -2.75 5.42
C ILE A 28 -5.16 -3.12 6.81
N VAL A 29 -5.79 -2.17 7.49
CA VAL A 29 -6.33 -2.40 8.83
C VAL A 29 -7.34 -3.53 8.81
N SER A 30 -8.24 -3.53 7.83
CA SER A 30 -9.24 -4.59 7.67
C SER A 30 -8.58 -5.94 7.42
N ALA A 31 -7.54 -5.97 6.58
CA ALA A 31 -6.83 -7.21 6.27
C ALA A 31 -6.13 -7.79 7.50
N ILE A 32 -5.64 -6.94 8.38
CA ILE A 32 -4.93 -7.36 9.59
C ILE A 32 -5.90 -7.81 10.69
N LEU A 33 -6.97 -7.03 10.90
CA LEU A 33 -7.81 -7.18 12.09
C LEU A 33 -9.01 -8.11 11.88
N PHE A 34 -9.53 -8.22 10.65
CA PHE A 34 -10.74 -8.96 10.41
C PHE A 34 -10.45 -10.28 9.70
N LYS A 35 -11.28 -11.29 9.99
CA LYS A 35 -11.00 -12.67 9.59
C LYS A 35 -11.46 -13.02 8.17
N GLY A 36 -12.02 -12.06 7.44
CA GLY A 36 -12.48 -12.34 6.08
C GLY A 36 -11.30 -12.72 5.17
N GLN A 37 -11.40 -13.90 4.55
CA GLN A 37 -10.32 -14.37 3.70
C GLN A 37 -10.10 -13.50 2.47
N ALA A 38 -11.18 -12.95 1.93
CA ALA A 38 -11.09 -12.14 0.73
C ALA A 38 -10.22 -10.90 0.95
N ILE A 39 -10.43 -10.20 2.09
CA ILE A 39 -9.66 -8.99 2.37
C ILE A 39 -8.22 -9.33 2.77
N ARG A 40 -7.99 -10.44 3.47
CA ARG A 40 -6.63 -10.88 3.80
C ARG A 40 -5.83 -11.22 2.56
N SER A 41 -6.46 -11.86 1.58
CA SER A 41 -5.78 -12.23 0.35
C SER A 41 -5.36 -11.01 -0.46
N VAL A 42 -6.06 -9.90 -0.34
CA VAL A 42 -5.67 -8.63 -0.99
C VAL A 42 -4.30 -8.19 -0.49
N LEU A 43 -4.11 -8.16 0.83
CA LEU A 43 -2.82 -7.76 1.40
C LEU A 43 -1.72 -8.75 1.03
N THR A 44 -1.99 -10.04 1.12
CA THR A 44 -1.01 -11.07 0.77
C THR A 44 -0.58 -10.96 -0.68
N ARG A 45 -1.54 -10.82 -1.60
CA ARG A 45 -1.22 -10.67 -3.02
C ARG A 45 -0.49 -9.38 -3.31
N ALA A 46 -0.88 -8.30 -2.64
CA ALA A 46 -0.21 -7.02 -2.83
C ALA A 46 1.27 -7.12 -2.41
N LEU A 47 1.54 -7.74 -1.28
CA LEU A 47 2.90 -7.90 -0.80
C LEU A 47 3.73 -8.86 -1.64
N ASN A 48 3.10 -9.90 -2.20
CA ASN A 48 3.82 -10.91 -2.99
C ASN A 48 4.04 -10.48 -4.44
N ASP A 49 3.05 -9.83 -5.04
CA ASP A 49 3.05 -9.58 -6.48
C ASP A 49 3.34 -8.13 -6.85
N HIS A 50 3.33 -7.24 -5.86
CA HIS A 50 3.54 -5.81 -6.08
C HIS A 50 4.57 -5.29 -5.09
N CYS A 51 5.04 -4.07 -5.37
CA CYS A 51 5.80 -3.30 -4.41
C CYS A 51 4.82 -2.35 -3.70
N VAL A 52 4.52 -2.64 -2.45
CA VAL A 52 3.61 -1.79 -1.67
C VAL A 52 4.39 -0.59 -1.18
N VAL A 53 3.94 0.61 -1.54
CA VAL A 53 4.64 1.84 -1.21
C VAL A 53 3.87 2.64 -0.17
N PHE A 54 4.62 3.36 0.65
CA PHE A 54 4.11 4.30 1.64
C PHE A 54 4.92 5.59 1.54
N SER A 55 4.28 6.70 1.86
CA SER A 55 4.99 7.91 2.29
C SER A 55 5.11 7.87 3.80
N GLN A 56 5.88 8.79 4.37
CA GLN A 56 5.91 8.91 5.82
C GLN A 56 4.51 9.22 6.37
N ALA A 57 3.77 10.08 5.68
CA ALA A 57 2.41 10.45 6.10
C ALA A 57 1.46 9.25 6.13
N THR A 58 1.48 8.41 5.09
CA THR A 58 0.58 7.25 5.04
C THR A 58 1.02 6.17 6.02
N TRP A 59 2.32 6.00 6.22
CA TRP A 59 2.84 5.07 7.24
C TRP A 59 2.45 5.48 8.65
N ASP A 60 2.60 6.79 8.96
CA ASP A 60 2.23 7.31 10.27
C ASP A 60 0.74 7.14 10.54
N GLU A 61 -0.09 7.32 9.52
CA GLU A 61 -1.53 7.08 9.68
C GLU A 61 -1.81 5.61 10.00
N LEU A 62 -1.20 4.68 9.26
CA LEU A 62 -1.38 3.25 9.53
C LEU A 62 -0.94 2.90 10.94
N ALA A 63 0.23 3.37 11.36
CA ALA A 63 0.75 3.10 12.69
C ALA A 63 -0.17 3.66 13.77
N THR A 64 -0.67 4.87 13.57
CA THR A 64 -1.59 5.51 14.53
C THR A 64 -2.90 4.75 14.64
N VAL A 65 -3.49 4.38 13.50
CA VAL A 65 -4.77 3.67 13.50
C VAL A 65 -4.63 2.29 14.14
N LEU A 66 -3.56 1.56 13.82
CA LEU A 66 -3.35 0.21 14.37
C LEU A 66 -3.13 0.20 15.88
N GLN A 67 -2.77 1.33 16.48
CA GLN A 67 -2.54 1.42 17.92
C GLN A 67 -3.77 1.89 18.69
N ARG A 68 -4.90 2.10 18.04
CA ARG A 68 -6.11 2.54 18.75
C ARG A 68 -6.61 1.48 19.72
N SER A 69 -6.93 1.91 20.93
CA SER A 69 -7.39 1.00 21.98
C SER A 69 -8.71 0.30 21.63
N GLY A 70 -9.49 0.87 20.73
CA GLY A 70 -10.72 0.23 20.25
C GLY A 70 -10.50 -1.13 19.61
N PHE A 71 -9.28 -1.45 19.19
CA PHE A 71 -8.96 -2.74 18.57
C PHE A 71 -8.44 -3.78 19.56
N ASP A 72 -8.28 -3.44 20.86
CA ASP A 72 -7.65 -4.35 21.81
C ASP A 72 -8.39 -5.67 21.98
N LYS A 73 -9.71 -5.65 21.84
CA LYS A 73 -10.51 -6.87 21.92
C LYS A 73 -10.40 -7.74 20.67
N THR A 74 -10.13 -7.14 19.54
CA THR A 74 -10.01 -7.86 18.27
C THR A 74 -8.63 -8.51 18.14
N MET A 75 -7.60 -7.76 18.51
CA MET A 75 -6.22 -8.23 18.45
C MET A 75 -5.40 -7.47 19.50
N PRO A 76 -4.66 -8.18 20.39
CA PRO A 76 -3.85 -7.51 21.39
C PRO A 76 -2.86 -6.53 20.79
N LEU A 77 -2.57 -5.45 21.49
CA LEU A 77 -1.66 -4.41 21.00
C LEU A 77 -0.30 -4.98 20.61
N GLY A 78 0.25 -5.86 21.42
CA GLY A 78 1.56 -6.48 21.11
C GLY A 78 1.56 -7.20 19.77
N SER A 79 0.47 -7.90 19.46
CA SER A 79 0.33 -8.59 18.17
C SER A 79 0.24 -7.59 17.02
N ARG A 80 -0.48 -6.50 17.21
CA ARG A 80 -0.59 -5.46 16.17
C ARG A 80 0.76 -4.80 15.90
N LEU A 81 1.54 -4.57 16.95
CA LEU A 81 2.87 -3.98 16.80
C LEU A 81 3.83 -4.92 16.08
N LEU A 82 3.72 -6.23 16.32
CA LEU A 82 4.52 -7.21 15.59
C LEU A 82 4.18 -7.24 14.11
N VAL A 83 2.90 -7.18 13.77
CA VAL A 83 2.47 -7.13 12.36
C VAL A 83 3.01 -5.87 11.71
N LEU A 84 2.94 -4.73 12.40
CA LEU A 84 3.44 -3.47 11.88
C LEU A 84 4.95 -3.53 11.64
N ALA A 85 5.69 -4.13 12.57
CA ALA A 85 7.14 -4.28 12.44
C ALA A 85 7.49 -5.18 11.25
N GLU A 86 6.76 -6.26 11.05
CA GLU A 86 7.00 -7.13 9.91
C GLU A 86 6.64 -6.43 8.59
N LEU A 87 5.54 -5.72 8.57
CA LEU A 87 5.14 -4.97 7.37
C LEU A 87 6.21 -3.96 6.99
N ALA A 88 6.83 -3.32 7.98
CA ALA A 88 7.90 -2.35 7.73
C ALA A 88 9.08 -2.95 6.96
N THR A 89 9.31 -4.25 7.09
CA THR A 89 10.40 -4.93 6.36
C THR A 89 10.04 -5.26 4.93
N ARG A 90 8.76 -5.15 4.54
CA ARG A 90 8.27 -5.61 3.25
C ARG A 90 7.77 -4.49 2.35
N VAL A 91 7.71 -3.27 2.84
CA VAL A 91 7.20 -2.13 2.07
C VAL A 91 8.33 -1.16 1.75
N GLU A 92 8.09 -0.28 0.79
CA GLU A 92 9.04 0.77 0.44
C GLU A 92 8.50 2.12 0.87
N ILE A 93 9.32 2.91 1.56
CA ILE A 93 8.97 4.29 1.91
C ILE A 93 9.51 5.21 0.82
N VAL A 94 8.62 6.01 0.25
CA VAL A 94 8.95 6.89 -0.86
C VAL A 94 8.83 8.33 -0.39
N ALA A 95 9.80 9.17 -0.76
CA ALA A 95 9.73 10.60 -0.49
C ALA A 95 8.65 11.22 -1.38
N VAL A 96 7.74 11.99 -0.78
CA VAL A 96 6.65 12.64 -1.49
C VAL A 96 6.82 14.14 -1.37
N THR A 97 6.90 14.81 -2.51
CA THR A 97 7.05 16.26 -2.59
C THR A 97 5.85 16.92 -3.29
N SER A 98 5.09 16.17 -4.07
CA SER A 98 3.93 16.70 -4.78
C SER A 98 2.83 17.10 -3.82
N VAL A 99 2.13 18.17 -4.18
CA VAL A 99 0.95 18.64 -3.44
C VAL A 99 -0.25 18.39 -4.33
N VAL A 100 -1.19 17.59 -3.83
CA VAL A 100 -2.40 17.22 -4.57
C VAL A 100 -3.60 17.64 -3.74
N SER A 101 -4.60 18.22 -4.41
CA SER A 101 -5.81 18.68 -3.76
C SER A 101 -7.07 18.21 -4.50
N ASP A 102 -6.96 17.14 -5.27
CA ASP A 102 -8.03 16.70 -6.17
C ASP A 102 -9.11 15.90 -5.47
N CYS A 103 -8.83 15.33 -4.30
CA CYS A 103 -9.81 14.51 -3.59
C CYS A 103 -10.76 15.39 -2.79
N ARG A 104 -12.05 15.04 -2.81
CA ARG A 104 -13.08 15.77 -2.08
C ARG A 104 -12.78 15.82 -0.59
N ASP A 105 -12.32 14.72 -0.01
CA ASP A 105 -11.84 14.70 1.38
C ASP A 105 -10.34 15.01 1.36
N PRO A 106 -9.92 16.15 1.91
CA PRO A 106 -8.50 16.54 1.86
C PRO A 106 -7.57 15.52 2.53
N LYS A 107 -8.06 14.76 3.48
CA LYS A 107 -7.23 13.78 4.19
C LYS A 107 -6.76 12.66 3.28
N ASP A 108 -7.44 12.42 2.16
CA ASP A 108 -7.10 11.33 1.25
C ASP A 108 -6.16 11.75 0.14
N ASN A 109 -5.88 13.04 0.01
CA ASN A 109 -4.94 13.52 -1.01
C ASN A 109 -3.54 12.95 -0.83
N LYS A 110 -3.15 12.53 0.36
CA LYS A 110 -1.83 11.94 0.59
C LYS A 110 -1.64 10.62 -0.17
N PHE A 111 -2.72 9.87 -0.41
CA PHE A 111 -2.63 8.65 -1.21
C PHE A 111 -2.42 8.96 -2.69
N LEU A 112 -3.05 10.01 -3.18
CA LEU A 112 -2.87 10.47 -4.56
C LEU A 112 -1.46 10.99 -4.78
N ALA A 113 -0.96 11.82 -3.87
CA ALA A 113 0.39 12.37 -3.94
C ALA A 113 1.44 11.24 -3.90
N LEU A 114 1.21 10.24 -3.04
CA LEU A 114 2.07 9.08 -2.97
C LEU A 114 2.09 8.31 -4.28
N ALA A 115 0.92 8.02 -4.85
CA ALA A 115 0.85 7.28 -6.10
C ALA A 115 1.56 8.03 -7.22
N LEU A 116 1.40 9.35 -7.27
CA LEU A 116 2.04 10.18 -8.27
C LEU A 116 3.56 10.12 -8.16
N ASP A 117 4.11 10.37 -6.97
CA ASP A 117 5.55 10.47 -6.77
C ASP A 117 6.24 9.10 -6.78
N ALA A 118 5.53 8.05 -6.42
CA ALA A 118 6.07 6.69 -6.47
C ALA A 118 5.93 6.05 -7.84
N GLY A 119 5.18 6.66 -8.76
CA GLY A 119 4.88 6.02 -10.04
C GLY A 119 4.03 4.78 -9.86
N ALA A 120 3.14 4.77 -8.87
CA ALA A 120 2.26 3.64 -8.66
C ALA A 120 1.13 3.66 -9.69
N GLY A 121 0.83 2.50 -10.25
CA GLY A 121 -0.23 2.36 -11.24
C GLY A 121 -1.60 2.11 -10.66
N MET A 122 -1.69 1.87 -9.35
CA MET A 122 -2.95 1.47 -8.74
C MET A 122 -3.05 1.92 -7.30
N ILE A 123 -4.25 2.33 -6.91
CA ILE A 123 -4.64 2.56 -5.50
C ILE A 123 -5.81 1.63 -5.20
N VAL A 124 -5.70 0.84 -4.14
CA VAL A 124 -6.78 -0.01 -3.66
C VAL A 124 -7.42 0.66 -2.45
N THR A 125 -8.70 0.92 -2.53
CA THR A 125 -9.43 1.66 -1.50
C THR A 125 -10.90 1.27 -1.48
N GLY A 126 -11.53 1.45 -0.33
CA GLY A 126 -12.98 1.40 -0.21
C GLY A 126 -13.62 2.77 -0.12
N ASP A 127 -12.82 3.84 -0.17
CA ASP A 127 -13.32 5.19 0.03
C ASP A 127 -14.00 5.74 -1.24
N ALA A 128 -15.23 6.18 -1.09
CA ALA A 128 -16.02 6.66 -2.22
C ALA A 128 -15.41 7.90 -2.88
N ASP A 129 -14.79 8.78 -2.11
CA ASP A 129 -14.22 10.01 -2.66
C ASP A 129 -12.98 9.73 -3.51
N LEU A 130 -12.18 8.73 -3.13
CA LEU A 130 -11.06 8.29 -3.97
C LEU A 130 -11.55 7.53 -5.20
N LEU A 131 -12.50 6.61 -5.02
CA LEU A 131 -13.05 5.82 -6.13
C LEU A 131 -13.67 6.71 -7.20
N ALA A 132 -14.26 7.82 -6.81
CA ALA A 132 -14.87 8.76 -7.73
C ALA A 132 -13.87 9.39 -8.71
N LEU A 133 -12.59 9.36 -8.39
CA LEU A 133 -11.53 9.93 -9.24
C LEU A 133 -11.00 8.95 -10.28
N HIS A 134 -11.39 7.68 -10.21
CA HIS A 134 -10.88 6.66 -11.14
C HIS A 134 -11.28 6.93 -12.60
N PRO A 135 -10.35 6.85 -13.56
CA PRO A 135 -8.90 6.81 -13.39
C PRO A 135 -8.34 8.21 -13.11
N TRP A 136 -7.31 8.28 -12.31
CA TRP A 136 -6.74 9.57 -11.92
C TRP A 136 -5.30 9.67 -12.45
N ARG A 137 -5.07 10.54 -13.40
CA ARG A 137 -3.74 10.78 -14.00
C ARG A 137 -3.03 9.47 -14.38
N GLY A 138 -3.79 8.53 -14.96
CA GLY A 138 -3.29 7.23 -15.34
C GLY A 138 -3.22 6.22 -14.21
N VAL A 139 -3.59 6.60 -12.99
CA VAL A 139 -3.62 5.68 -11.84
C VAL A 139 -5.00 5.04 -11.76
N ARG A 140 -5.01 3.72 -11.71
CA ARG A 140 -6.25 2.97 -11.52
C ARG A 140 -6.62 3.01 -10.03
N ILE A 141 -7.87 3.31 -9.73
CA ILE A 141 -8.38 3.28 -8.36
C ILE A 141 -9.50 2.27 -8.31
N CYS A 142 -9.37 1.27 -7.42
CA CYS A 142 -10.34 0.17 -7.39
C CYS A 142 -10.60 -0.30 -5.96
N LEU A 143 -11.74 -0.97 -5.81
CA LEU A 143 -12.09 -1.68 -4.58
C LEU A 143 -11.18 -2.89 -4.37
N PRO A 144 -11.02 -3.36 -3.12
CA PRO A 144 -10.29 -4.62 -2.88
C PRO A 144 -10.80 -5.79 -3.71
N ALA A 145 -12.10 -5.87 -3.95
CA ALA A 145 -12.66 -6.95 -4.76
C ALA A 145 -12.26 -6.84 -6.24
N GLY A 146 -11.87 -5.65 -6.70
CA GLY A 146 -11.44 -5.44 -8.07
C GLY A 146 -9.95 -5.58 -8.28
N PHE A 147 -9.25 -5.92 -7.25
CA PHE A 147 -7.78 -6.03 -7.30
C PHE A 147 -7.30 -7.43 -7.74
#